data_28689034bc8f676de503660c130cd3a2
#
_entry.id   28689034bc8f676de503660c130cd3a2
#
_cell.length_a   1.000
_cell.length_b   1.000
_cell.length_c   1.000
_cell.angle_alpha   90.00
_cell.angle_beta   90.00
_cell.angle_gamma   90.00
#
_symmetry.space_group_name_H-M   'P 1'
#
loop_
_entity.id
_entity.type
_entity.pdbx_description
1 polymer ?
#
loop_
_entity_poly.entity_id
_entity_poly.type
_entity_poly.pdbx_seq_one_letter_code
_entity_poly.pdbx_strand_id
1 'polypeptide(L)'
;MDAPRYPVAERLDLVEVRHGHRVPDPYRWLEDPADPRTVAWSEAQDDLVRPALDALPGRDRLAGRLTALLSAGSVSVPLWRAGRAFAMRREPGQEHAVLYVREPDGAERALLDPATLDPTGRTTLDGWVPDLEGRRLAYYLSAGGDEHSVLHVLDVATGEDVETPIDRCRYSDVAWLPGGDELVYVRMVGEDEVPAGQQAFHRRVWRHRLGTSADGDELVDGPGLYAEHTYYGVHVSRDGRWLVVTGNVGTARRDSVWVGELLPDRTPKLAAVLTQAETCAATRGSSGTGACTCTPPTAPRASGSP
;
A
#
# COMPACT_ATOMS: atom_id res chain seq x y z
N MET A 1 -7.64 -28.66 -36.20
CA MET A 1 -7.57 -28.72 -34.74
C MET A 1 -8.95 -28.41 -34.23
N ASP A 2 -9.58 -29.34 -33.49
CA ASP A 2 -10.87 -29.07 -32.87
C ASP A 2 -10.71 -27.93 -31.87
N ALA A 3 -11.74 -27.08 -31.78
CA ALA A 3 -11.73 -25.98 -30.79
C ALA A 3 -11.69 -26.57 -29.37
N PRO A 4 -10.89 -25.97 -28.46
CA PRO A 4 -10.83 -26.48 -27.09
C PRO A 4 -12.21 -26.40 -26.43
N ARG A 5 -12.58 -27.44 -25.71
CA ARG A 5 -13.79 -27.43 -24.89
C ARG A 5 -13.45 -26.72 -23.57
N TYR A 6 -13.98 -25.52 -23.40
CA TYR A 6 -13.80 -24.78 -22.15
C TYR A 6 -14.66 -25.39 -21.04
N PRO A 7 -14.16 -25.39 -19.77
CA PRO A 7 -14.95 -25.76 -18.61
C PRO A 7 -16.23 -24.94 -18.52
N VAL A 8 -17.35 -25.62 -18.27
CA VAL A 8 -18.65 -24.95 -18.18
C VAL A 8 -18.78 -24.27 -16.83
N ALA A 9 -19.06 -22.96 -16.81
CA ALA A 9 -19.48 -22.26 -15.61
C ALA A 9 -20.99 -22.47 -15.40
N GLU A 10 -21.39 -22.86 -14.20
CA GLU A 10 -22.79 -22.97 -13.82
C GLU A 10 -23.49 -21.61 -13.93
N ARG A 11 -24.64 -21.58 -14.57
CA ARG A 11 -25.45 -20.36 -14.70
C ARG A 11 -26.57 -20.40 -13.68
N LEU A 12 -26.56 -19.38 -12.77
CA LEU A 12 -27.63 -19.18 -11.80
C LEU A 12 -28.75 -18.30 -12.40
N ASP A 13 -29.97 -18.47 -11.92
CA ASP A 13 -31.10 -17.58 -12.26
C ASP A 13 -31.15 -16.34 -11.35
N LEU A 14 -29.97 -15.84 -10.97
CA LEU A 14 -29.84 -14.66 -10.13
C LEU A 14 -30.09 -13.39 -10.94
N VAL A 15 -30.95 -12.53 -10.43
CA VAL A 15 -31.25 -11.23 -11.03
C VAL A 15 -31.22 -10.17 -9.94
N GLU A 16 -30.39 -9.17 -10.10
CA GLU A 16 -30.35 -8.00 -9.21
C GLU A 16 -31.15 -6.83 -9.79
N VAL A 17 -31.47 -5.89 -8.92
CA VAL A 17 -32.03 -4.58 -9.33
C VAL A 17 -30.98 -3.51 -9.08
N ARG A 18 -30.40 -2.96 -10.15
CA ARG A 18 -29.40 -1.88 -10.09
C ARG A 18 -29.99 -0.61 -10.73
N HIS A 19 -30.09 0.46 -9.97
CA HIS A 19 -30.68 1.74 -10.44
C HIS A 19 -32.09 1.58 -11.07
N GLY A 20 -32.92 0.68 -10.53
CA GLY A 20 -34.25 0.39 -11.05
C GLY A 20 -34.29 -0.58 -12.23
N HIS A 21 -33.18 -1.06 -12.73
CA HIS A 21 -33.08 -2.02 -13.82
C HIS A 21 -32.81 -3.44 -13.31
N ARG A 22 -33.48 -4.43 -13.93
CA ARG A 22 -33.19 -5.85 -13.66
C ARG A 22 -31.95 -6.27 -14.43
N VAL A 23 -30.89 -6.67 -13.71
CA VAL A 23 -29.61 -7.11 -14.28
C VAL A 23 -29.40 -8.57 -13.91
N PRO A 24 -29.36 -9.51 -14.88
CA PRO A 24 -28.98 -10.88 -14.61
C PRO A 24 -27.53 -10.99 -14.18
N ASP A 25 -27.29 -11.75 -13.12
CA ASP A 25 -25.94 -12.01 -12.61
C ASP A 25 -25.72 -13.53 -12.39
N PRO A 26 -25.62 -14.28 -13.49
CA PRO A 26 -25.59 -15.73 -13.43
C PRO A 26 -24.30 -16.31 -12.86
N TYR A 27 -23.27 -15.53 -12.66
CA TYR A 27 -21.94 -15.97 -12.27
C TYR A 27 -21.45 -15.36 -10.95
N ARG A 28 -22.35 -14.84 -10.12
CA ARG A 28 -22.03 -14.24 -8.82
C ARG A 28 -21.17 -15.14 -7.93
N TRP A 29 -21.35 -16.44 -8.01
CA TRP A 29 -20.57 -17.41 -7.24
C TRP A 29 -19.06 -17.36 -7.54
N LEU A 30 -18.64 -16.87 -8.73
CA LEU A 30 -17.23 -16.68 -9.07
C LEU A 30 -16.56 -15.52 -8.31
N GLU A 31 -17.34 -14.65 -7.65
CA GLU A 31 -16.79 -13.56 -6.82
C GLU A 31 -16.25 -14.07 -5.48
N ASP A 32 -16.68 -15.25 -5.03
CA ASP A 32 -16.17 -15.88 -3.82
C ASP A 32 -15.03 -16.85 -4.16
N PRO A 33 -13.76 -16.50 -3.88
CA PRO A 33 -12.62 -17.39 -4.16
C PRO A 33 -12.60 -18.66 -3.30
N ALA A 34 -13.36 -18.70 -2.20
CA ALA A 34 -13.46 -19.85 -1.32
C ALA A 34 -14.64 -20.78 -1.68
N ASP A 35 -15.55 -20.37 -2.57
CA ASP A 35 -16.63 -21.25 -3.05
C ASP A 35 -16.03 -22.48 -3.76
N PRO A 36 -16.37 -23.72 -3.33
CA PRO A 36 -15.83 -24.93 -3.95
C PRO A 36 -16.05 -25.00 -5.47
N ARG A 37 -17.13 -24.40 -6.00
CA ARG A 37 -17.38 -24.32 -7.44
C ARG A 37 -16.38 -23.42 -8.14
N THR A 38 -16.02 -22.29 -7.52
CA THR A 38 -15.00 -21.36 -8.03
C THR A 38 -13.65 -22.02 -8.08
N VAL A 39 -13.25 -22.71 -7.00
CA VAL A 39 -12.01 -23.47 -6.94
C VAL A 39 -11.96 -24.53 -8.05
N ALA A 40 -12.97 -25.40 -8.12
CA ALA A 40 -13.02 -26.48 -9.10
C ALA A 40 -13.04 -25.96 -10.56
N TRP A 41 -13.76 -24.86 -10.82
CA TRP A 41 -13.79 -24.25 -12.15
C TRP A 41 -12.43 -23.63 -12.53
N SER A 42 -11.76 -22.96 -11.60
CA SER A 42 -10.42 -22.40 -11.81
C SER A 42 -9.38 -23.48 -12.09
N GLU A 43 -9.39 -24.57 -11.30
CA GLU A 43 -8.51 -25.72 -11.53
C GLU A 43 -8.73 -26.36 -12.92
N ALA A 44 -10.00 -26.50 -13.34
CA ALA A 44 -10.31 -27.02 -14.66
C ALA A 44 -9.85 -26.09 -15.80
N GLN A 45 -9.84 -24.76 -15.60
CA GLN A 45 -9.27 -23.81 -16.56
C GLN A 45 -7.73 -23.94 -16.62
N ASP A 46 -7.07 -24.10 -15.47
CA ASP A 46 -5.62 -24.31 -15.42
C ASP A 46 -5.21 -25.61 -16.13
N ASP A 47 -5.96 -26.69 -15.92
CA ASP A 47 -5.72 -27.97 -16.59
C ASP A 47 -5.92 -27.90 -18.12
N LEU A 48 -6.85 -27.06 -18.58
CA LEU A 48 -7.04 -26.81 -20.00
C LEU A 48 -5.89 -26.01 -20.61
N VAL A 49 -5.41 -24.98 -19.93
CA VAL A 49 -4.42 -24.03 -20.48
C VAL A 49 -2.99 -24.58 -20.38
N ARG A 50 -2.68 -25.35 -19.35
CA ARG A 50 -1.32 -25.84 -19.06
C ARG A 50 -0.68 -26.59 -20.24
N PRO A 51 -1.32 -27.60 -20.87
CA PRO A 51 -0.74 -28.28 -22.01
C PRO A 51 -0.47 -27.36 -23.22
N ALA A 52 -1.34 -26.36 -23.43
CA ALA A 52 -1.17 -25.40 -24.52
C ALA A 52 0.03 -24.48 -24.28
N LEU A 53 0.20 -23.99 -23.03
CA LEU A 53 1.36 -23.17 -22.66
C LEU A 53 2.67 -23.97 -22.69
N ASP A 54 2.64 -25.22 -22.21
CA ASP A 54 3.83 -26.08 -22.19
C ASP A 54 4.32 -26.44 -23.59
N ALA A 55 3.42 -26.49 -24.58
CA ALA A 55 3.76 -26.75 -25.98
C ALA A 55 4.28 -25.52 -26.74
N LEU A 56 4.30 -24.31 -26.13
CA LEU A 56 4.73 -23.10 -26.83
C LEU A 56 6.24 -23.13 -27.15
N PRO A 57 6.64 -22.93 -28.42
CA PRO A 57 8.04 -22.88 -28.78
C PRO A 57 8.78 -21.74 -28.04
N GLY A 58 9.90 -22.08 -27.42
CA GLY A 58 10.74 -21.10 -26.74
C GLY A 58 10.32 -20.73 -25.31
N ARG A 59 9.22 -21.29 -24.77
CA ARG A 59 8.76 -21.10 -23.40
C ARG A 59 9.89 -21.36 -22.38
N ASP A 60 10.55 -22.53 -22.47
CA ASP A 60 11.59 -22.92 -21.51
C ASP A 60 12.79 -21.99 -21.58
N ARG A 61 13.19 -21.56 -22.80
CA ARG A 61 14.27 -20.57 -22.97
C ARG A 61 13.90 -19.24 -22.32
N LEU A 62 12.64 -18.78 -22.50
CA LEU A 62 12.15 -17.54 -21.90
C LEU A 62 12.06 -17.68 -20.38
N ALA A 63 11.50 -18.78 -19.88
CA ALA A 63 11.40 -19.07 -18.45
C ALA A 63 12.79 -19.10 -17.80
N GLY A 64 13.77 -19.81 -18.40
CA GLY A 64 15.14 -19.82 -17.91
C GLY A 64 15.80 -18.44 -17.90
N ARG A 65 15.55 -17.62 -18.93
CA ARG A 65 16.07 -16.24 -18.97
C ARG A 65 15.41 -15.35 -17.89
N LEU A 66 14.10 -15.44 -17.71
CA LEU A 66 13.37 -14.69 -16.67
C LEU A 66 13.85 -15.12 -15.29
N THR A 67 13.96 -16.41 -15.02
CA THR A 67 14.50 -16.93 -13.77
C THR A 67 15.88 -16.37 -13.46
N ALA A 68 16.79 -16.39 -14.43
CA ALA A 68 18.14 -15.84 -14.28
C ALA A 68 18.14 -14.33 -13.97
N LEU A 69 17.24 -13.57 -14.58
CA LEU A 69 17.11 -12.14 -14.33
C LEU A 69 16.46 -11.83 -12.97
N LEU A 70 15.40 -12.55 -12.64
CA LEU A 70 14.66 -12.35 -11.40
C LEU A 70 15.42 -12.88 -10.17
N SER A 71 16.29 -13.88 -10.34
CA SER A 71 17.17 -14.39 -9.29
C SER A 71 18.38 -13.49 -9.02
N ALA A 72 18.57 -12.40 -9.76
CA ALA A 72 19.62 -11.44 -9.47
C ALA A 72 19.36 -10.75 -8.12
N GLY A 73 20.41 -10.51 -7.34
CA GLY A 73 20.34 -9.73 -6.12
C GLY A 73 19.96 -8.27 -6.37
N SER A 74 19.49 -7.60 -5.35
CA SER A 74 19.17 -6.17 -5.42
C SER A 74 19.45 -5.48 -4.10
N VAL A 75 19.82 -4.18 -4.18
CA VAL A 75 19.99 -3.30 -3.02
C VAL A 75 19.26 -2.00 -3.30
N SER A 76 18.44 -1.57 -2.36
CA SER A 76 17.75 -0.28 -2.46
C SER A 76 18.69 0.89 -2.14
N VAL A 77 18.26 2.09 -2.51
CA VAL A 77 18.90 3.31 -1.99
C VAL A 77 18.71 3.35 -0.47
N PRO A 78 19.77 3.60 0.32
CA PRO A 78 19.66 3.67 1.77
C PRO A 78 18.91 4.93 2.23
N LEU A 79 18.05 4.77 3.22
CA LEU A 79 17.38 5.85 3.93
C LEU A 79 18.15 6.15 5.22
N TRP A 80 18.63 7.39 5.37
CA TRP A 80 19.41 7.80 6.53
C TRP A 80 18.56 8.46 7.61
N ARG A 81 18.74 8.04 8.86
CA ARG A 81 18.14 8.64 10.06
C ARG A 81 19.15 8.64 11.20
N ALA A 82 19.45 9.80 11.74
CA ALA A 82 20.36 9.98 12.89
C ALA A 82 21.66 9.15 12.83
N GLY A 83 22.28 9.06 11.65
CA GLY A 83 23.52 8.31 11.43
C GLY A 83 23.33 6.81 11.11
N ARG A 84 22.12 6.26 11.20
CA ARG A 84 21.76 4.92 10.76
C ARG A 84 21.35 4.92 9.30
N ALA A 85 21.71 3.86 8.57
CA ALA A 85 21.26 3.64 7.19
C ALA A 85 20.37 2.40 7.14
N PHE A 86 19.15 2.57 6.60
CA PHE A 86 18.20 1.50 6.39
C PHE A 86 18.12 1.17 4.89
N ALA A 87 18.25 -0.10 4.52
CA ALA A 87 18.21 -0.52 3.13
C ALA A 87 17.63 -1.92 2.99
N MET A 88 16.83 -2.11 1.95
CA MET A 88 16.40 -3.44 1.51
C MET A 88 17.53 -4.10 0.72
N ARG A 89 17.81 -5.36 1.02
CA ARG A 89 18.74 -6.17 0.25
C ARG A 89 18.15 -7.56 0.01
N ARG A 90 18.24 -8.02 -1.22
CA ARG A 90 17.88 -9.38 -1.62
C ARG A 90 19.12 -10.01 -2.24
N GLU A 91 19.62 -11.07 -1.62
CA GLU A 91 20.73 -11.84 -2.20
C GLU A 91 20.27 -12.66 -3.41
N PRO A 92 21.19 -13.02 -4.33
CA PRO A 92 20.85 -13.88 -5.45
C PRO A 92 20.19 -15.18 -4.97
N GLY A 93 19.02 -15.49 -5.54
CA GLY A 93 18.25 -16.69 -5.18
C GLY A 93 17.35 -16.56 -3.96
N GLN A 94 17.38 -15.46 -3.23
CA GLN A 94 16.37 -15.18 -2.20
C GLN A 94 15.04 -14.79 -2.85
N GLU A 95 13.93 -15.22 -2.25
CA GLU A 95 12.59 -14.87 -2.69
C GLU A 95 12.22 -13.46 -2.22
N HIS A 96 12.39 -13.16 -0.94
CA HIS A 96 12.07 -11.86 -0.35
C HIS A 96 13.34 -11.06 -0.02
N ALA A 97 13.20 -9.73 -0.10
CA ALA A 97 14.24 -8.84 0.37
C ALA A 97 14.17 -8.69 1.89
N VAL A 98 15.32 -8.56 2.52
CA VAL A 98 15.51 -8.34 3.95
C VAL A 98 15.81 -6.88 4.19
N LEU A 99 15.21 -6.27 5.19
CA LEU A 99 15.56 -4.92 5.64
C LEU A 99 16.76 -4.99 6.57
N TYR A 100 17.82 -4.28 6.20
CA TYR A 100 19.04 -4.14 6.99
C TYR A 100 19.11 -2.75 7.62
N VAL A 101 19.72 -2.70 8.79
CA VAL A 101 20.18 -1.45 9.40
C VAL A 101 21.69 -1.48 9.55
N ARG A 102 22.34 -0.38 9.12
CA ARG A 102 23.74 -0.12 9.39
C ARG A 102 23.85 0.96 10.46
N GLU A 103 24.51 0.62 11.55
CA GLU A 103 24.74 1.50 12.69
C GLU A 103 25.81 2.57 12.38
N PRO A 104 25.92 3.65 13.19
CA PRO A 104 26.90 4.70 12.98
C PRO A 104 28.37 4.25 13.02
N ASP A 105 28.66 3.17 13.73
CA ASP A 105 29.99 2.54 13.80
C ASP A 105 30.32 1.67 12.57
N GLY A 106 29.37 1.51 11.65
CA GLY A 106 29.49 0.74 10.42
C GLY A 106 29.04 -0.71 10.55
N ALA A 107 28.68 -1.20 11.75
CA ALA A 107 28.13 -2.53 11.94
C ALA A 107 26.77 -2.64 11.20
N GLU A 108 26.57 -3.74 10.50
CA GLU A 108 25.34 -4.01 9.75
C GLU A 108 24.66 -5.26 10.25
N ARG A 109 23.34 -5.26 10.37
CA ARG A 109 22.55 -6.43 10.73
C ARG A 109 21.21 -6.44 9.99
N ALA A 110 20.65 -7.64 9.81
CA ALA A 110 19.27 -7.80 9.43
C ALA A 110 18.37 -7.23 10.54
N LEU A 111 17.44 -6.36 10.19
CA LEU A 111 16.46 -5.78 11.11
C LEU A 111 15.12 -6.50 10.99
N LEU A 112 14.68 -6.77 9.75
CA LEU A 112 13.43 -7.45 9.47
C LEU A 112 13.60 -8.37 8.26
N ASP A 113 13.38 -9.67 8.48
CA ASP A 113 13.40 -10.70 7.45
C ASP A 113 12.04 -11.39 7.38
N PRO A 114 11.24 -11.16 6.31
CA PRO A 114 9.94 -11.80 6.16
C PRO A 114 9.98 -13.35 6.23
N ALA A 115 11.07 -13.97 5.78
CA ALA A 115 11.22 -15.42 5.81
C ALA A 115 11.38 -15.98 7.24
N THR A 116 11.87 -15.17 8.20
CA THR A 116 11.92 -15.57 9.61
C THR A 116 10.57 -15.42 10.31
N LEU A 117 9.74 -14.49 9.84
CA LEU A 117 8.38 -14.28 10.37
C LEU A 117 7.41 -15.35 9.86
N ASP A 118 7.55 -15.73 8.59
CA ASP A 118 6.73 -16.76 7.97
C ASP A 118 7.58 -17.66 7.06
N PRO A 119 7.99 -18.85 7.56
CA PRO A 119 8.76 -19.82 6.77
C PRO A 119 8.03 -20.35 5.53
N THR A 120 6.72 -20.14 5.39
CA THR A 120 5.97 -20.50 4.18
C THR A 120 6.23 -19.56 3.01
N GLY A 121 6.85 -18.39 3.26
CA GLY A 121 7.16 -17.37 2.27
C GLY A 121 5.95 -16.60 1.75
N ARG A 122 4.81 -16.68 2.44
CA ARG A 122 3.57 -16.01 2.02
C ARG A 122 3.40 -14.61 2.60
N THR A 123 4.22 -14.25 3.59
CA THR A 123 4.22 -12.92 4.19
C THR A 123 5.17 -11.99 3.46
N THR A 124 4.69 -10.80 3.10
CA THR A 124 5.44 -9.76 2.42
C THR A 124 5.60 -8.52 3.27
N LEU A 125 6.75 -7.85 3.14
CA LEU A 125 7.01 -6.53 3.70
C LEU A 125 6.57 -5.48 2.66
N ASP A 126 5.40 -4.88 2.88
CA ASP A 126 4.77 -3.98 1.91
C ASP A 126 5.34 -2.54 1.98
N GLY A 127 5.85 -2.15 3.13
CA GLY A 127 6.44 -0.84 3.33
C GLY A 127 7.09 -0.69 4.70
N TRP A 128 7.95 0.31 4.84
CA TRP A 128 8.63 0.59 6.10
C TRP A 128 9.09 2.05 6.17
N VAL A 129 9.00 2.64 7.35
CA VAL A 129 9.36 4.04 7.60
C VAL A 129 10.02 4.15 8.97
N PRO A 130 11.33 4.46 9.08
CA PRO A 130 11.96 4.75 10.35
C PRO A 130 11.59 6.16 10.84
N ASP A 131 11.54 6.34 12.15
CA ASP A 131 11.38 7.65 12.76
C ASP A 131 12.56 8.58 12.45
N LEU A 132 12.45 9.85 12.80
CA LEU A 132 13.50 10.85 12.52
C LEU A 132 14.79 10.57 13.28
N GLU A 133 14.68 9.97 14.46
CA GLU A 133 15.77 9.63 15.36
C GLU A 133 16.37 8.23 15.06
N GLY A 134 15.78 7.46 14.15
CA GLY A 134 16.21 6.10 13.78
C GLY A 134 16.08 5.10 14.92
N ARG A 135 15.19 5.32 15.90
CA ARG A 135 14.98 4.46 17.07
C ARG A 135 13.80 3.52 16.89
N ARG A 136 12.81 3.94 16.13
CA ARG A 136 11.59 3.17 15.83
C ARG A 136 11.46 2.95 14.34
N LEU A 137 10.81 1.86 13.97
CA LEU A 137 10.46 1.55 12.59
C LEU A 137 9.00 1.14 12.51
N ALA A 138 8.20 1.93 11.80
CA ALA A 138 6.87 1.50 11.37
C ALA A 138 7.00 0.64 10.11
N TYR A 139 6.29 -0.48 10.04
CA TYR A 139 6.34 -1.36 8.87
C TYR A 139 5.02 -2.08 8.64
N TYR A 140 4.78 -2.47 7.40
CA TYR A 140 3.54 -3.12 6.99
C TYR A 140 3.82 -4.54 6.52
N LEU A 141 3.03 -5.49 7.03
CA LEU A 141 3.03 -6.87 6.57
C LEU A 141 1.66 -7.23 6.01
N SER A 142 1.65 -7.99 4.90
CA SER A 142 0.45 -8.67 4.39
C SER A 142 0.76 -10.13 4.10
N ALA A 143 -0.28 -10.96 4.04
CA ALA A 143 -0.15 -12.40 3.86
C ALA A 143 -0.88 -12.88 2.60
N GLY A 144 -0.28 -13.83 1.88
CA GLY A 144 -0.94 -14.49 0.75
C GLY A 144 -1.23 -13.60 -0.46
N GLY A 145 -0.67 -12.37 -0.51
CA GLY A 145 -0.90 -11.43 -1.60
C GLY A 145 -2.26 -10.74 -1.56
N ASP A 146 -2.95 -10.77 -0.41
CA ASP A 146 -4.27 -10.14 -0.24
C ASP A 146 -4.20 -8.61 -0.08
N GLU A 147 -3.00 -8.07 0.11
CA GLU A 147 -2.74 -6.63 0.31
C GLU A 147 -3.43 -6.02 1.55
N HIS A 148 -4.01 -6.85 2.41
CA HIS A 148 -4.59 -6.41 3.68
C HIS A 148 -3.49 -6.22 4.72
N SER A 149 -2.71 -5.15 4.53
CA SER A 149 -1.57 -4.87 5.38
C SER A 149 -1.96 -4.55 6.82
N VAL A 150 -1.14 -5.02 7.74
CA VAL A 150 -1.17 -4.72 9.16
C VAL A 150 0.05 -3.85 9.47
N LEU A 151 -0.17 -2.76 10.19
CA LEU A 151 0.89 -1.86 10.63
C LEU A 151 1.49 -2.36 11.94
N HIS A 152 2.80 -2.49 11.97
CA HIS A 152 3.61 -2.86 13.13
C HIS A 152 4.59 -1.73 13.45
N VAL A 153 5.07 -1.69 14.68
CA VAL A 153 6.15 -0.81 15.11
C VAL A 153 7.17 -1.59 15.92
N LEU A 154 8.42 -1.56 15.51
CA LEU A 154 9.52 -2.17 16.27
C LEU A 154 10.50 -1.13 16.82
N ASP A 155 11.21 -1.53 17.89
CA ASP A 155 12.41 -0.84 18.38
C ASP A 155 13.62 -1.26 17.54
N VAL A 156 14.30 -0.30 16.93
CA VAL A 156 15.43 -0.59 16.04
C VAL A 156 16.61 -1.23 16.79
N ALA A 157 16.83 -0.93 18.06
CA ALA A 157 17.95 -1.49 18.80
C ALA A 157 17.75 -2.98 19.15
N THR A 158 16.53 -3.35 19.54
CA THR A 158 16.19 -4.74 19.93
C THR A 158 15.71 -5.59 18.77
N GLY A 159 15.05 -4.97 17.77
CA GLY A 159 14.33 -5.65 16.68
C GLY A 159 12.99 -6.23 17.13
N GLU A 160 12.54 -5.90 18.33
CA GLU A 160 11.27 -6.40 18.89
C GLU A 160 10.13 -5.40 18.64
N ASP A 161 8.93 -5.91 18.38
CA ASP A 161 7.73 -5.10 18.28
C ASP A 161 7.41 -4.44 19.64
N VAL A 162 7.07 -3.15 19.58
CA VAL A 162 6.77 -2.33 20.76
C VAL A 162 5.34 -1.82 20.79
N GLU A 163 4.53 -2.22 19.79
CA GLU A 163 3.15 -1.80 19.64
C GLU A 163 2.26 -2.99 19.28
N THR A 164 1.00 -2.95 19.69
CA THR A 164 -0.03 -3.87 19.22
C THR A 164 -0.26 -3.64 17.72
N PRO A 165 -0.22 -4.69 16.89
CA PRO A 165 -0.42 -4.51 15.46
C PRO A 165 -1.76 -3.85 15.12
N ILE A 166 -1.75 -2.89 14.19
CA ILE A 166 -2.92 -2.13 13.76
C ILE A 166 -3.40 -2.64 12.42
N ASP A 167 -4.61 -3.16 12.38
CA ASP A 167 -5.25 -3.73 11.19
C ASP A 167 -5.79 -2.68 10.19
N ARG A 168 -6.38 -3.15 9.09
CA ARG A 168 -7.10 -2.33 8.09
C ARG A 168 -6.23 -1.27 7.42
N CYS A 169 -4.92 -1.54 7.28
CA CYS A 169 -3.94 -0.64 6.69
C CYS A 169 -3.64 -0.93 5.21
N ARG A 170 -4.63 -1.41 4.45
CA ARG A 170 -4.47 -1.66 3.01
C ARG A 170 -4.22 -0.37 2.24
N TYR A 171 -3.10 -0.30 1.48
CA TYR A 171 -2.66 0.90 0.76
C TYR A 171 -2.59 2.14 1.65
N SER A 172 -2.05 1.94 2.84
CA SER A 172 -1.91 2.98 3.85
C SER A 172 -0.51 3.57 3.85
N ASP A 173 -0.43 4.82 4.23
CA ASP A 173 0.83 5.53 4.42
C ASP A 173 0.98 5.88 5.90
N VAL A 174 2.22 6.11 6.36
CA VAL A 174 2.55 6.47 7.74
C VAL A 174 3.65 7.53 7.78
N ALA A 175 3.54 8.45 8.71
CA ALA A 175 4.57 9.45 8.98
C ALA A 175 4.77 9.61 10.49
N TRP A 176 6.01 9.63 10.93
CA TRP A 176 6.37 9.85 12.32
C TRP A 176 6.26 11.31 12.70
N LEU A 177 5.72 11.58 13.88
CA LEU A 177 5.83 12.87 14.53
C LEU A 177 7.21 13.02 15.20
N PRO A 178 7.71 14.23 15.42
CA PRO A 178 8.97 14.46 16.14
C PRO A 178 8.95 13.77 17.51
N GLY A 179 10.06 13.14 17.88
CA GLY A 179 10.20 12.41 19.15
C GLY A 179 9.97 10.90 19.04
N GLY A 180 9.30 10.42 17.95
CA GLY A 180 9.15 8.98 17.68
C GLY A 180 8.17 8.25 18.59
N ASP A 181 7.37 8.96 19.40
CA ASP A 181 6.34 8.36 20.28
C ASP A 181 4.94 8.44 19.69
N GLU A 182 4.78 9.13 18.57
CA GLU A 182 3.52 9.29 17.87
C GLU A 182 3.72 9.21 16.36
N LEU A 183 2.68 8.77 15.68
CA LEU A 183 2.64 8.71 14.22
C LEU A 183 1.27 9.18 13.68
N VAL A 184 1.27 9.63 12.43
CA VAL A 184 0.06 9.84 11.65
C VAL A 184 0.02 8.77 10.57
N TYR A 185 -1.11 8.10 10.44
CA TYR A 185 -1.25 6.98 9.51
C TYR A 185 -2.63 6.94 8.87
N VAL A 186 -2.74 6.15 7.81
CA VAL A 186 -4.00 5.92 7.11
C VAL A 186 -4.55 4.56 7.51
N ARG A 187 -5.86 4.50 7.84
CA ARG A 187 -6.57 3.27 8.18
C ARG A 187 -7.97 3.31 7.60
N MET A 188 -8.48 2.19 7.13
CA MET A 188 -9.88 2.06 6.76
C MET A 188 -10.75 2.02 8.01
N VAL A 189 -11.97 2.54 7.91
CA VAL A 189 -12.97 2.40 8.99
C VAL A 189 -13.43 0.95 9.13
N GLY A 190 -14.15 0.62 10.20
CA GLY A 190 -14.70 -0.72 10.42
C GLY A 190 -15.70 -1.12 9.33
N GLU A 191 -15.81 -2.40 9.04
CA GLU A 191 -16.72 -2.91 8.01
C GLU A 191 -18.19 -2.64 8.35
N ASP A 192 -18.52 -2.61 9.61
CA ASP A 192 -19.85 -2.30 10.15
C ASP A 192 -20.18 -0.80 10.14
N GLU A 193 -19.17 0.06 9.94
CA GLU A 193 -19.32 1.51 9.86
C GLU A 193 -19.56 2.02 8.44
N VAL A 194 -19.54 1.13 7.45
CA VAL A 194 -19.68 1.50 6.03
C VAL A 194 -20.85 0.78 5.36
N PRO A 195 -21.44 1.36 4.31
CA PRO A 195 -22.47 0.68 3.53
C PRO A 195 -21.98 -0.66 2.96
N ALA A 196 -22.89 -1.63 2.83
CA ALA A 196 -22.58 -2.92 2.22
C ALA A 196 -21.99 -2.75 0.81
N GLY A 197 -20.88 -3.44 0.54
CA GLY A 197 -20.13 -3.34 -0.72
C GLY A 197 -19.13 -2.19 -0.77
N GLN A 198 -18.94 -1.44 0.31
CA GLN A 198 -17.97 -0.32 0.39
C GLN A 198 -16.80 -0.61 1.35
N GLN A 199 -16.61 -1.83 1.80
CA GLN A 199 -15.60 -2.22 2.80
C GLN A 199 -14.15 -1.93 2.37
N ALA A 200 -13.89 -1.87 1.05
CA ALA A 200 -12.57 -1.57 0.50
C ALA A 200 -12.24 -0.06 0.45
N PHE A 201 -13.17 0.80 0.86
CA PHE A 201 -13.06 2.26 0.74
C PHE A 201 -13.05 2.94 2.11
N HIS A 202 -13.38 4.23 2.19
CA HIS A 202 -13.54 5.01 3.42
C HIS A 202 -12.29 5.03 4.30
N ARG A 203 -11.15 5.38 3.70
CA ARG A 203 -9.92 5.61 4.46
C ARG A 203 -10.00 6.89 5.27
N ARG A 204 -9.32 6.88 6.42
CA ARG A 204 -9.20 8.03 7.32
C ARG A 204 -7.73 8.22 7.69
N VAL A 205 -7.38 9.43 8.06
CA VAL A 205 -6.06 9.79 8.58
C VAL A 205 -6.18 9.94 10.09
N TRP A 206 -5.38 9.17 10.82
CA TRP A 206 -5.41 9.08 12.28
C TRP A 206 -4.08 9.50 12.88
N ARG A 207 -4.12 10.05 14.08
CA ARG A 207 -2.95 10.26 14.93
C ARG A 207 -2.98 9.20 16.02
N HIS A 208 -1.91 8.44 16.12
CA HIS A 208 -1.72 7.36 17.08
C HIS A 208 -0.56 7.67 18.01
N ARG A 209 -0.74 7.37 19.30
CA ARG A 209 0.31 7.40 20.33
C ARG A 209 0.72 5.99 20.67
N LEU A 210 2.01 5.66 20.56
CA LEU A 210 2.51 4.33 20.90
C LEU A 210 2.13 3.92 22.33
N GLY A 211 1.75 2.65 22.50
CA GLY A 211 1.31 2.07 23.76
C GLY A 211 -0.15 2.36 24.12
N THR A 212 -0.93 2.94 23.21
CA THR A 212 -2.39 3.10 23.37
C THR A 212 -3.15 2.24 22.37
N SER A 213 -4.44 2.01 22.62
CA SER A 213 -5.28 1.30 21.64
C SER A 213 -5.56 2.17 20.42
N ALA A 214 -5.43 1.61 19.23
CA ALA A 214 -5.78 2.28 17.97
C ALA A 214 -7.28 2.62 17.85
N ASP A 215 -8.14 2.07 18.68
CA ASP A 215 -9.56 2.45 18.74
C ASP A 215 -9.79 3.80 19.43
N GLY A 216 -8.78 4.29 20.15
CA GLY A 216 -8.78 5.60 20.79
C GLY A 216 -8.06 6.68 19.99
N ASP A 217 -7.64 6.39 18.76
CA ASP A 217 -6.87 7.31 17.93
C ASP A 217 -7.68 8.56 17.56
N GLU A 218 -6.96 9.65 17.43
CA GLU A 218 -7.55 10.94 17.08
C GLU A 218 -7.65 11.10 15.56
N LEU A 219 -8.87 11.41 15.08
CA LEU A 219 -9.11 11.69 13.67
C LEU A 219 -8.47 13.04 13.29
N VAL A 220 -7.66 13.06 12.24
CA VAL A 220 -7.13 14.30 11.66
C VAL A 220 -8.23 14.99 10.86
N ASP A 221 -8.61 16.21 11.23
CA ASP A 221 -9.70 16.96 10.60
C ASP A 221 -9.23 17.94 9.52
N GLY A 222 -10.05 18.11 8.48
CA GLY A 222 -9.79 19.04 7.41
C GLY A 222 -10.95 19.15 6.40
N PRO A 223 -11.12 20.30 5.74
CA PRO A 223 -12.23 20.54 4.81
C PRO A 223 -12.11 19.66 3.56
N GLY A 224 -13.17 18.91 3.24
CA GLY A 224 -13.23 18.06 2.06
C GLY A 224 -12.37 16.79 2.14
N LEU A 225 -11.80 16.47 3.32
CA LEU A 225 -11.24 15.16 3.59
C LEU A 225 -12.35 14.08 3.61
N TYR A 226 -11.93 12.83 3.37
CA TYR A 226 -12.76 11.64 3.57
C TYR A 226 -13.84 11.39 2.53
N ALA A 227 -13.59 11.79 1.28
CA ALA A 227 -14.37 11.30 0.16
C ALA A 227 -14.19 9.77 0.00
N GLU A 228 -15.26 9.08 -0.34
CA GLU A 228 -15.41 7.61 -0.30
C GLU A 228 -14.25 6.84 -0.93
N HIS A 229 -13.86 7.21 -2.15
CA HIS A 229 -12.85 6.49 -2.94
C HIS A 229 -11.45 7.10 -2.87
N THR A 230 -11.14 7.90 -1.86
CA THR A 230 -9.87 8.61 -1.78
C THR A 230 -8.80 7.78 -1.07
N TYR A 231 -7.63 7.70 -1.70
CA TYR A 231 -6.39 7.20 -1.12
C TYR A 231 -5.59 8.37 -0.57
N TYR A 232 -5.09 8.25 0.65
CA TYR A 232 -4.35 9.30 1.31
C TYR A 232 -2.86 8.95 1.43
N GLY A 233 -2.01 9.96 1.23
CA GLY A 233 -0.62 9.94 1.62
C GLY A 233 -0.39 10.93 2.75
N VAL A 234 0.49 10.60 3.70
CA VAL A 234 0.83 11.45 4.83
C VAL A 234 2.33 11.73 4.86
N HIS A 235 2.70 12.94 5.16
CA HIS A 235 4.09 13.35 5.26
C HIS A 235 4.28 14.42 6.33
N VAL A 236 5.31 14.26 7.15
CA VAL A 236 5.76 15.27 8.11
C VAL A 236 6.97 15.99 7.52
N SER A 237 6.96 17.33 7.56
CA SER A 237 8.08 18.12 7.08
C SER A 237 9.36 17.81 7.89
N ARG A 238 10.52 18.02 7.24
CA ARG A 238 11.82 17.68 7.86
C ARG A 238 12.10 18.42 9.16
N ASP A 239 11.55 19.62 9.32
CA ASP A 239 11.64 20.41 10.54
C ASP A 239 10.61 20.01 11.61
N GLY A 240 9.75 19.02 11.31
CA GLY A 240 8.73 18.51 12.22
C GLY A 240 7.56 19.45 12.44
N ARG A 241 7.43 20.57 11.67
CA ARG A 241 6.41 21.59 11.91
C ARG A 241 5.10 21.34 11.18
N TRP A 242 5.12 20.64 10.04
CA TRP A 242 4.00 20.57 9.15
C TRP A 242 3.60 19.14 8.84
N LEU A 243 2.30 18.86 8.96
CA LEU A 243 1.68 17.68 8.38
C LEU A 243 1.14 18.05 7.01
N VAL A 244 1.54 17.30 6.00
CA VAL A 244 1.00 17.36 4.64
C VAL A 244 0.23 16.09 4.38
N VAL A 245 -1.04 16.22 3.99
CA VAL A 245 -1.87 15.11 3.55
C VAL A 245 -2.15 15.31 2.06
N THR A 246 -1.91 14.28 1.27
CA THR A 246 -2.30 14.22 -0.14
C THR A 246 -3.43 13.23 -0.30
N GLY A 247 -4.32 13.47 -1.26
CA GLY A 247 -5.41 12.54 -1.53
C GLY A 247 -5.75 12.49 -3.02
N ASN A 248 -5.88 11.29 -3.57
CA ASN A 248 -6.33 11.08 -4.92
C ASN A 248 -7.47 10.06 -4.99
N VAL A 249 -8.36 10.21 -5.96
CA VAL A 249 -9.45 9.27 -6.19
C VAL A 249 -9.00 8.20 -7.19
N GLY A 250 -8.77 6.99 -6.69
CA GLY A 250 -8.33 5.86 -7.51
C GLY A 250 -7.08 6.19 -8.34
N THR A 251 -7.16 6.00 -9.64
CA THR A 251 -6.07 6.28 -10.59
C THR A 251 -6.15 7.67 -11.24
N ALA A 252 -6.94 8.60 -10.67
CA ALA A 252 -7.03 9.96 -11.18
C ALA A 252 -5.67 10.65 -11.17
N ARG A 253 -5.39 11.45 -12.20
CA ARG A 253 -4.12 12.20 -12.32
C ARG A 253 -4.13 13.53 -11.56
N ARG A 254 -5.01 13.67 -10.58
CA ARG A 254 -5.23 14.92 -9.84
C ARG A 254 -5.22 14.59 -8.36
N ASP A 255 -4.42 15.32 -7.62
CA ASP A 255 -4.33 15.20 -6.17
C ASP A 255 -4.96 16.42 -5.51
N SER A 256 -5.52 16.19 -4.33
CA SER A 256 -5.80 17.24 -3.36
C SER A 256 -4.69 17.28 -2.33
N VAL A 257 -4.39 18.44 -1.80
CA VAL A 257 -3.35 18.63 -0.78
C VAL A 257 -3.91 19.46 0.36
N TRP A 258 -3.70 18.96 1.57
CA TRP A 258 -3.98 19.65 2.81
C TRP A 258 -2.71 19.84 3.61
N VAL A 259 -2.62 20.94 4.36
CA VAL A 259 -1.48 21.24 5.21
C VAL A 259 -1.99 21.71 6.57
N GLY A 260 -1.36 21.25 7.63
CA GLY A 260 -1.62 21.69 9.00
C GLY A 260 -0.35 21.81 9.81
N GLU A 261 -0.30 22.79 10.72
CA GLU A 261 0.82 22.94 11.64
C GLU A 261 0.72 21.90 12.75
N LEU A 262 1.82 21.17 12.96
CA LEU A 262 1.96 20.22 14.05
C LEU A 262 2.26 20.97 15.35
N LEU A 263 1.40 20.79 16.34
CA LEU A 263 1.56 21.33 17.67
C LEU A 263 1.61 20.16 18.68
N PRO A 264 2.44 20.26 19.73
CA PRO A 264 2.68 19.14 20.65
C PRO A 264 1.40 18.58 21.29
N ASP A 265 0.44 19.45 21.57
CA ASP A 265 -0.67 19.12 22.48
C ASP A 265 -1.97 18.78 21.75
N ARG A 266 -2.01 18.81 20.41
CA ARG A 266 -3.26 18.60 19.68
C ARG A 266 -3.05 18.08 18.26
N THR A 267 -4.05 17.35 17.77
CA THR A 267 -4.14 16.95 16.38
C THR A 267 -4.28 18.18 15.48
N PRO A 268 -3.48 18.30 14.41
CA PRO A 268 -3.50 19.46 13.54
C PRO A 268 -4.85 19.58 12.81
N LYS A 269 -5.37 20.80 12.71
CA LYS A 269 -6.43 21.11 11.75
C LYS A 269 -5.79 21.38 10.40
N LEU A 270 -6.19 20.63 9.40
CA LEU A 270 -5.69 20.80 8.06
C LEU A 270 -6.47 21.89 7.31
N ALA A 271 -5.75 22.68 6.52
CA ALA A 271 -6.32 23.58 5.52
C ALA A 271 -6.11 23.00 4.13
N ALA A 272 -7.15 23.03 3.27
CA ALA A 272 -6.99 22.65 1.87
C ALA A 272 -6.15 23.71 1.15
N VAL A 273 -5.07 23.25 0.50
CA VAL A 273 -4.16 24.09 -0.29
C VAL A 273 -4.44 23.92 -1.78
N LEU A 274 -4.75 22.69 -2.19
CA LEU A 274 -5.14 22.33 -3.54
C LEU A 274 -6.30 21.35 -3.49
N THR A 275 -7.24 21.48 -4.41
CA THR A 275 -8.33 20.53 -4.58
C THR A 275 -8.26 19.89 -5.96
N GLN A 276 -8.83 18.71 -6.13
CA GLN A 276 -8.89 18.02 -7.43
C GLN A 276 -9.56 18.85 -8.54
N ALA A 277 -10.40 19.83 -8.17
CA ALA A 277 -11.02 20.76 -9.11
C ALA A 277 -9.99 21.70 -9.78
N GLU A 278 -8.83 21.93 -9.16
CA GLU A 278 -7.79 22.85 -9.60
C GLU A 278 -6.72 22.20 -10.47
N THR A 279 -7.03 21.22 -11.26
CA THR A 279 -6.25 20.60 -12.36
C THR A 279 -4.71 20.45 -12.18
N CYS A 280 -4.19 20.41 -10.96
CA CYS A 280 -2.77 20.26 -10.65
C CYS A 280 -2.50 18.87 -10.05
N ALA A 281 -1.49 18.15 -10.57
CA ALA A 281 -0.90 17.03 -9.85
C ALA A 281 0.13 17.58 -8.84
N ALA A 282 -0.08 17.33 -7.55
CA ALA A 282 0.89 17.73 -6.53
C ALA A 282 1.97 16.67 -6.41
N THR A 283 3.23 17.04 -6.62
CA THR A 283 4.36 16.17 -6.35
C THR A 283 4.90 16.44 -4.94
N ARG A 284 5.15 15.40 -4.17
CA ARG A 284 5.85 15.49 -2.89
C ARG A 284 7.26 16.02 -3.14
N GLY A 285 7.50 17.27 -2.78
CA GLY A 285 8.84 17.83 -2.85
C GLY A 285 9.74 17.19 -1.79
N SER A 286 10.78 16.48 -2.19
CA SER A 286 11.84 15.98 -1.30
C SER A 286 12.83 17.08 -0.89
N SER A 287 12.64 18.31 -1.36
CA SER A 287 13.52 19.43 -1.03
C SER A 287 13.22 19.96 0.38
N GLY A 288 14.23 19.99 1.24
CA GLY A 288 14.16 20.41 2.65
C GLY A 288 13.75 21.86 2.93
N THR A 289 13.03 22.50 2.01
CA THR A 289 12.53 23.88 2.12
C THR A 289 11.02 23.97 2.38
N GLY A 290 10.31 22.82 2.49
CA GLY A 290 8.85 22.82 2.76
C GLY A 290 7.98 23.43 1.64
N ALA A 291 8.53 23.63 0.44
CA ALA A 291 7.78 24.15 -0.69
C ALA A 291 7.02 23.03 -1.41
N CYS A 292 5.68 23.12 -1.45
CA CYS A 292 4.87 22.34 -2.36
C CYS A 292 5.09 22.84 -3.80
N THR A 293 5.58 21.97 -4.68
CA THR A 293 5.68 22.28 -6.11
C THR A 293 4.49 21.69 -6.86
N CYS A 294 3.67 22.54 -7.45
CA CYS A 294 2.62 22.14 -8.39
C CYS A 294 3.20 22.09 -9.80
N THR A 295 3.08 20.95 -10.47
CA THR A 295 3.41 20.85 -11.90
C THR A 295 2.08 20.96 -12.67
N PRO A 296 1.82 22.02 -13.44
CA PRO A 296 0.62 22.11 -14.26
C PRO A 296 0.61 20.97 -15.30
N PRO A 297 -0.55 20.38 -15.60
CA PRO A 297 -0.64 19.39 -16.66
C PRO A 297 -0.19 20.03 -17.97
N THR A 298 0.70 19.37 -18.70
CA THR A 298 1.05 19.76 -20.07
C THR A 298 -0.24 19.74 -20.90
N ALA A 299 -0.60 20.88 -21.44
CA ALA A 299 -1.73 21.00 -22.38
C ALA A 299 -1.54 19.94 -23.49
N PRO A 300 -2.61 19.24 -23.92
CA PRO A 300 -2.52 18.36 -25.06
C PRO A 300 -2.01 19.16 -26.25
N ARG A 301 -0.91 18.72 -26.86
CA ARG A 301 -0.45 19.30 -28.13
C ARG A 301 -1.61 19.17 -29.11
N ALA A 302 -2.08 20.29 -29.61
CA ALA A 302 -3.00 20.31 -30.73
C ALA A 302 -2.29 19.54 -31.87
N SER A 303 -2.88 18.42 -32.29
CA SER A 303 -2.50 17.72 -33.50
C SER A 303 -2.89 18.61 -34.68
N GLY A 304 -1.98 19.46 -35.10
CA GLY A 304 -2.08 20.12 -36.39
C GLY A 304 -1.88 19.04 -37.44
N SER A 305 -2.94 18.70 -38.14
CA SER A 305 -2.84 18.02 -39.44
C SER A 305 -2.51 19.06 -40.51
N PRO A 306 -1.66 18.68 -41.47
CA PRO A 306 -1.39 19.51 -42.65
C PRO A 306 -2.57 19.59 -43.62
#